data_2d70bc04c2ce2fc6f031feb11ae1ce2f
#
_entry.id   2d70bc04c2ce2fc6f031feb11ae1ce2f
#
_cell.length_a   1.000
_cell.length_b   1.000
_cell.length_c   1.000
_cell.angle_alpha   90.00
_cell.angle_beta   90.00
_cell.angle_gamma   90.00
#
_symmetry.space_group_name_H-M   'P 1'
#
loop_
_entity.id
_entity.type
_entity.pdbx_description
1 polymer ?
#
loop_
_entity_poly.entity_id
_entity_poly.type
_entity_poly.pdbx_seq_one_letter_code
_entity_poly.pdbx_strand_id
1 'polypeptide(L)'
;MRTKRADRSLSANNHEWDVCEPERAKKLSLHFIEQMAPLLNAADEAEWFGVITGLAETWGFDRILVAMLPRPTMRLEDAYLRSTYAPAWRQTYDEQGMVHIDPTVAHCLSRSAPLIWTPEIFATPAQQSLYEEARSYGLGAGVTLPIHGPNQEAGMMCFVNDDKPADGFRRHVNAALPNLVLLRDLVIDTSKQHLDSHAQSLMPKLTPRERECLKWTARGKSTWEISHILSCSEAVVNFHMKNIRAKFGVNSRRAAAVIAAQLGLIDPG
;
A
#
# COMPACT_ATOMS: atom_id res chain seq x y z
N MET A 1 43.31 -44.36 42.93
CA MET A 1 42.29 -43.26 42.78
C MET A 1 41.68 -43.34 41.40
N ARG A 2 40.46 -43.87 41.30
CA ARG A 2 39.72 -44.00 40.04
C ARG A 2 38.65 -42.91 40.01
N THR A 3 38.80 -41.98 39.11
CA THR A 3 37.81 -40.94 38.82
C THR A 3 36.67 -41.52 37.93
N LYS A 4 35.44 -41.50 38.45
CA LYS A 4 34.22 -41.84 37.75
C LYS A 4 33.85 -40.70 36.80
N ARG A 5 33.80 -40.98 35.50
CA ARG A 5 33.13 -40.14 34.49
C ARG A 5 31.61 -40.33 34.66
N ALA A 6 30.91 -39.23 34.87
CA ALA A 6 29.46 -39.20 34.82
C ALA A 6 29.02 -39.08 33.34
N ASP A 7 28.33 -40.10 32.90
CA ASP A 7 27.66 -40.15 31.58
C ASP A 7 26.35 -39.36 31.71
N ARG A 8 26.28 -38.21 31.04
CA ARG A 8 25.02 -37.46 30.86
C ARG A 8 24.46 -37.87 29.53
N SER A 9 23.53 -38.81 29.54
CA SER A 9 22.66 -39.09 28.41
C SER A 9 21.73 -37.91 28.17
N LEU A 10 21.99 -37.15 27.12
CA LEU A 10 21.04 -36.19 26.54
C LEU A 10 19.88 -36.99 25.90
N SER A 11 18.73 -36.99 26.58
CA SER A 11 17.51 -37.49 25.98
C SER A 11 17.14 -36.51 24.83
N ALA A 12 17.30 -36.94 23.58
CA ALA A 12 16.77 -36.28 22.41
C ALA A 12 15.25 -36.32 22.52
N ASN A 13 14.65 -35.18 22.83
CA ASN A 13 13.21 -34.95 22.56
C ASN A 13 13.01 -34.97 21.04
N ASN A 14 12.66 -36.13 20.51
CA ASN A 14 12.06 -36.22 19.21
C ASN A 14 10.69 -35.48 19.25
N HIS A 15 10.67 -34.19 18.95
CA HIS A 15 9.47 -33.58 18.45
C HIS A 15 9.26 -34.15 17.05
N GLU A 16 8.51 -35.23 16.99
CA GLU A 16 7.89 -35.69 15.76
C GLU A 16 7.05 -34.52 15.23
N TRP A 17 7.55 -33.89 14.14
CA TRP A 17 6.75 -32.96 13.37
C TRP A 17 5.60 -33.77 12.81
N ASP A 18 4.39 -33.50 13.31
CA ASP A 18 3.16 -34.07 12.75
C ASP A 18 3.09 -33.63 11.29
N VAL A 19 3.66 -34.42 10.39
CA VAL A 19 3.59 -34.18 8.95
C VAL A 19 2.13 -34.41 8.58
N CYS A 20 1.40 -33.29 8.46
CA CYS A 20 0.02 -33.29 7.99
C CYS A 20 -0.10 -34.21 6.78
N GLU A 21 -0.99 -35.21 6.84
CA GLU A 21 -1.15 -36.18 5.76
C GLU A 21 -1.27 -35.47 4.42
N PRO A 22 -0.55 -35.90 3.37
CA PRO A 22 -0.47 -35.21 2.09
C PRO A 22 -1.84 -34.92 1.45
N GLU A 23 -2.82 -35.79 1.64
CA GLU A 23 -4.20 -35.60 1.16
C GLU A 23 -4.93 -34.46 1.92
N ARG A 24 -4.71 -34.34 3.22
CA ARG A 24 -5.32 -33.29 4.05
C ARG A 24 -4.74 -31.91 3.70
N ALA A 25 -3.43 -31.84 3.50
CA ALA A 25 -2.75 -30.63 3.02
C ALA A 25 -3.21 -30.22 1.63
N LYS A 26 -3.37 -31.19 0.73
CA LYS A 26 -3.86 -30.97 -0.65
C LYS A 26 -5.32 -30.50 -0.70
N LYS A 27 -6.17 -31.06 0.17
CA LYS A 27 -7.57 -30.66 0.32
C LYS A 27 -7.73 -29.26 0.92
N LEU A 28 -6.91 -28.91 1.92
CA LEU A 28 -6.83 -27.57 2.49
C LEU A 28 -6.37 -26.55 1.45
N SER A 29 -5.32 -26.82 0.70
CA SER A 29 -4.77 -25.89 -0.30
C SER A 29 -5.76 -25.65 -1.47
N LEU A 30 -6.48 -26.68 -1.93
CA LEU A 30 -7.53 -26.53 -2.95
C LEU A 30 -8.70 -25.67 -2.44
N HIS A 31 -9.13 -25.88 -1.21
CA HIS A 31 -10.22 -25.11 -0.61
C HIS A 31 -9.88 -23.62 -0.48
N PHE A 32 -8.63 -23.28 -0.16
CA PHE A 32 -8.15 -21.90 -0.11
C PHE A 32 -8.16 -21.23 -1.48
N ILE A 33 -7.65 -21.92 -2.51
CA ILE A 33 -7.62 -21.39 -3.87
C ILE A 33 -9.05 -21.17 -4.38
N GLU A 34 -9.97 -22.09 -4.10
CA GLU A 34 -11.38 -21.97 -4.47
C GLU A 34 -12.07 -20.77 -3.79
N GLN A 35 -11.79 -20.51 -2.51
CA GLN A 35 -12.33 -19.34 -1.81
C GLN A 35 -11.84 -18.01 -2.37
N MET A 36 -10.63 -17.98 -2.92
CA MET A 36 -10.01 -16.76 -3.47
C MET A 36 -10.21 -16.60 -4.98
N ALA A 37 -10.72 -17.62 -5.66
CA ALA A 37 -10.98 -17.56 -7.10
C ALA A 37 -11.87 -16.36 -7.53
N PRO A 38 -12.89 -15.93 -6.77
CA PRO A 38 -13.66 -14.74 -7.10
C PRO A 38 -12.82 -13.46 -7.20
N LEU A 39 -11.73 -13.35 -6.42
CA LEU A 39 -10.84 -12.19 -6.49
C LEU A 39 -10.13 -12.06 -7.85
N LEU A 40 -9.77 -13.19 -8.46
CA LEU A 40 -9.13 -13.25 -9.77
C LEU A 40 -10.09 -12.95 -10.92
N ASN A 41 -11.40 -13.08 -10.70
CA ASN A 41 -12.44 -12.95 -11.73
C ASN A 41 -13.35 -11.74 -11.50
N ALA A 42 -13.05 -10.86 -10.54
CA ALA A 42 -13.85 -9.70 -10.23
C ALA A 42 -13.97 -8.78 -11.47
N ALA A 43 -15.19 -8.43 -11.83
CA ALA A 43 -15.48 -7.65 -13.04
C ALA A 43 -15.08 -6.17 -12.89
N ASP A 44 -15.13 -5.65 -11.67
CA ASP A 44 -14.80 -4.27 -11.35
C ASP A 44 -14.20 -4.13 -9.94
N GLU A 45 -13.82 -2.91 -9.61
CA GLU A 45 -13.21 -2.56 -8.32
C GLU A 45 -14.15 -2.78 -7.12
N ALA A 46 -15.43 -2.56 -7.30
CA ALA A 46 -16.41 -2.71 -6.21
C ALA A 46 -16.59 -4.20 -5.88
N GLU A 47 -16.70 -5.05 -6.87
CA GLU A 47 -16.75 -6.51 -6.71
C GLU A 47 -15.42 -7.02 -6.10
N TRP A 48 -14.28 -6.57 -6.64
CA TRP A 48 -12.96 -6.92 -6.12
C TRP A 48 -12.81 -6.61 -4.64
N PHE A 49 -13.14 -5.39 -4.22
CA PHE A 49 -13.06 -5.00 -2.81
C PHE A 49 -14.12 -5.69 -1.95
N GLY A 50 -15.29 -5.98 -2.50
CA GLY A 50 -16.35 -6.76 -1.86
C GLY A 50 -15.90 -8.18 -1.53
N VAL A 51 -15.19 -8.86 -2.43
CA VAL A 51 -14.60 -10.19 -2.17
C VAL A 51 -13.58 -10.13 -1.03
N ILE A 52 -12.68 -9.14 -1.04
CA ILE A 52 -11.68 -8.94 0.03
C ILE A 52 -12.37 -8.75 1.38
N THR A 53 -13.40 -7.91 1.42
CA THR A 53 -14.16 -7.63 2.64
C THR A 53 -14.86 -8.88 3.16
N GLY A 54 -15.54 -9.64 2.29
CA GLY A 54 -16.24 -10.87 2.67
C GLY A 54 -15.28 -11.94 3.19
N LEU A 55 -14.07 -12.07 2.61
CA LEU A 55 -13.04 -12.97 3.12
C LEU A 55 -12.56 -12.55 4.51
N ALA A 56 -12.32 -11.25 4.73
CA ALA A 56 -11.92 -10.72 6.03
C ALA A 56 -13.00 -10.99 7.10
N GLU A 57 -14.27 -10.76 6.79
CA GLU A 57 -15.40 -11.06 7.66
C GLU A 57 -15.50 -12.56 8.00
N THR A 58 -15.30 -13.43 7.00
CA THR A 58 -15.28 -14.90 7.19
C THR A 58 -14.20 -15.32 8.18
N TRP A 59 -13.08 -14.60 8.19
CA TRP A 59 -11.97 -14.83 9.14
C TRP A 59 -12.11 -14.02 10.42
N GLY A 60 -13.25 -13.38 10.65
CA GLY A 60 -13.63 -12.73 11.91
C GLY A 60 -13.02 -11.34 12.12
N PHE A 61 -12.75 -10.61 11.05
CA PHE A 61 -12.35 -9.21 11.10
C PHE A 61 -13.50 -8.30 10.70
N ASP A 62 -13.74 -7.25 11.49
CA ASP A 62 -14.89 -6.35 11.33
C ASP A 62 -14.62 -5.27 10.26
N ARG A 63 -13.36 -4.89 10.10
CA ARG A 63 -12.96 -3.80 9.19
C ARG A 63 -11.65 -4.11 8.49
N ILE A 64 -11.54 -3.58 7.27
CA ILE A 64 -10.35 -3.75 6.44
C ILE A 64 -9.95 -2.43 5.79
N LEU A 65 -8.66 -2.27 5.56
CA LEU A 65 -8.07 -1.23 4.73
C LEU A 65 -7.02 -1.84 3.82
N VAL A 66 -7.07 -1.45 2.55
CA VAL A 66 -6.02 -1.68 1.54
C VAL A 66 -5.53 -0.31 1.10
N ALA A 67 -4.25 -0.02 1.29
CA ALA A 67 -3.62 1.19 0.81
C ALA A 67 -2.33 0.84 0.06
N MET A 68 -2.17 1.37 -1.15
CA MET A 68 -1.04 1.05 -2.01
C MET A 68 -0.56 2.28 -2.77
N LEU A 69 0.74 2.46 -2.82
CA LEU A 69 1.41 3.39 -3.72
C LEU A 69 1.77 2.63 -5.01
N PRO A 70 1.20 2.99 -6.15
CA PRO A 70 1.55 2.38 -7.44
C PRO A 70 3.01 2.56 -7.84
N ARG A 71 3.66 3.60 -7.31
CA ARG A 71 5.07 3.94 -7.57
C ARG A 71 5.73 4.55 -6.34
N PRO A 72 7.03 4.25 -6.07
CA PRO A 72 7.75 4.75 -4.90
C PRO A 72 7.90 6.28 -4.85
N THR A 73 7.77 6.94 -6.00
CA THR A 73 7.92 8.41 -6.14
C THR A 73 6.64 9.18 -5.82
N MET A 74 5.52 8.50 -5.61
CA MET A 74 4.26 9.13 -5.24
C MET A 74 4.26 9.51 -3.76
N ARG A 75 3.49 10.57 -3.45
CA ARG A 75 3.31 11.00 -2.05
C ARG A 75 2.38 10.01 -1.35
N LEU A 76 2.50 9.90 -0.03
CA LEU A 76 1.66 9.00 0.78
C LEU A 76 0.18 9.36 0.68
N GLU A 77 -0.14 10.65 0.58
CA GLU A 77 -1.50 11.16 0.43
C GLU A 77 -2.14 10.77 -0.92
N ASP A 78 -1.32 10.48 -1.91
CA ASP A 78 -1.75 10.07 -3.25
C ASP A 78 -1.90 8.53 -3.37
N ALA A 79 -1.85 7.79 -2.25
CA ALA A 79 -2.01 6.34 -2.26
C ALA A 79 -3.42 5.94 -2.75
N TYR A 80 -3.47 4.89 -3.56
CA TYR A 80 -4.71 4.17 -3.80
C TYR A 80 -5.22 3.61 -2.48
N LEU A 81 -6.49 3.85 -2.15
CA LEU A 81 -7.05 3.43 -0.87
C LEU A 81 -8.47 2.91 -1.02
N ARG A 82 -8.71 1.76 -0.42
CA ARG A 82 -10.04 1.19 -0.17
C ARG A 82 -10.15 0.74 1.28
N SER A 83 -11.25 1.11 1.95
CA SER A 83 -11.46 0.69 3.33
C SER A 83 -12.93 0.62 3.68
N THR A 84 -13.24 -0.16 4.70
CA THR A 84 -14.54 -0.20 5.37
C THR A 84 -14.58 0.68 6.63
N TYR A 85 -13.56 1.51 6.83
CA TYR A 85 -13.48 2.43 7.97
C TYR A 85 -14.54 3.54 7.86
N ALA A 86 -14.97 4.07 8.99
CA ALA A 86 -15.92 5.17 9.04
C ALA A 86 -15.43 6.37 8.18
N PRO A 87 -16.26 6.93 7.28
CA PRO A 87 -15.86 8.08 6.46
C PRO A 87 -15.37 9.28 7.30
N ALA A 88 -15.99 9.53 8.45
CA ALA A 88 -15.57 10.60 9.37
C ALA A 88 -14.14 10.39 9.88
N TRP A 89 -13.77 9.14 10.24
CA TRP A 89 -12.40 8.82 10.62
C TRP A 89 -11.42 9.07 9.46
N ARG A 90 -11.75 8.59 8.26
CA ARG A 90 -10.91 8.81 7.09
C ARG A 90 -10.68 10.29 6.81
N GLN A 91 -11.74 11.10 6.88
CA GLN A 91 -11.63 12.54 6.70
C GLN A 91 -10.68 13.16 7.74
N THR A 92 -10.86 12.87 9.03
CA THR A 92 -9.99 13.38 10.10
C THR A 92 -8.53 12.97 9.88
N TYR A 93 -8.29 11.69 9.55
CA TYR A 93 -6.96 11.16 9.30
C TYR A 93 -6.23 11.90 8.17
N ASP A 94 -6.94 12.15 7.06
CA ASP A 94 -6.40 12.81 5.89
C ASP A 94 -6.19 14.33 6.13
N GLU A 95 -7.16 15.02 6.74
CA GLU A 95 -7.08 16.46 7.03
C GLU A 95 -5.95 16.79 8.02
N GLN A 96 -5.69 15.93 8.99
CA GLN A 96 -4.62 16.11 9.96
C GLN A 96 -3.26 15.57 9.48
N GLY A 97 -3.18 14.98 8.29
CA GLY A 97 -1.94 14.42 7.75
C GLY A 97 -1.36 13.29 8.60
N MET A 98 -2.22 12.51 9.25
CA MET A 98 -1.81 11.47 10.21
C MET A 98 -0.93 10.39 9.59
N VAL A 99 -0.96 10.22 8.26
CA VAL A 99 -0.10 9.30 7.51
C VAL A 99 1.39 9.48 7.79
N HIS A 100 1.81 10.69 8.15
CA HIS A 100 3.22 11.01 8.45
C HIS A 100 3.66 10.64 9.87
N ILE A 101 2.72 10.45 10.79
CA ILE A 101 3.01 10.09 12.18
C ILE A 101 2.58 8.67 12.54
N ASP A 102 1.78 8.02 11.70
CA ASP A 102 1.27 6.67 11.94
C ASP A 102 2.42 5.64 11.94
N PRO A 103 2.68 4.96 13.07
CA PRO A 103 3.76 4.00 13.16
C PRO A 103 3.51 2.76 12.28
N THR A 104 2.26 2.45 11.95
CA THR A 104 1.92 1.32 11.07
C THR A 104 2.35 1.59 9.62
N VAL A 105 2.20 2.82 9.14
CA VAL A 105 2.69 3.27 7.83
C VAL A 105 4.21 3.22 7.79
N ALA A 106 4.89 3.81 8.79
CA ALA A 106 6.36 3.79 8.89
C ALA A 106 6.91 2.35 8.92
N HIS A 107 6.23 1.44 9.64
CA HIS A 107 6.58 0.02 9.66
C HIS A 107 6.48 -0.60 8.26
N CYS A 108 5.37 -0.39 7.55
CA CYS A 108 5.14 -0.99 6.25
C CYS A 108 6.09 -0.50 5.16
N LEU A 109 6.58 0.73 5.26
CA LEU A 109 7.59 1.26 4.34
C LEU A 109 8.99 0.70 4.57
N SER A 110 9.26 0.13 5.76
CA SER A 110 10.62 -0.30 6.14
C SER A 110 10.73 -1.78 6.50
N ARG A 111 9.64 -2.50 6.65
CA ARG A 111 9.59 -3.89 7.11
C ARG A 111 8.61 -4.71 6.26
N SER A 112 8.83 -6.04 6.23
CA SER A 112 7.93 -6.98 5.53
C SER A 112 7.14 -7.87 6.49
N ALA A 113 7.51 -7.90 7.78
CA ALA A 113 6.81 -8.71 8.78
C ALA A 113 5.47 -8.06 9.17
N PRO A 114 4.41 -8.85 9.40
CA PRO A 114 3.16 -8.33 9.96
C PRO A 114 3.37 -7.62 11.30
N LEU A 115 2.57 -6.59 11.56
CA LEU A 115 2.59 -5.79 12.78
C LEU A 115 1.24 -5.90 13.49
N ILE A 116 1.19 -6.48 14.68
CA ILE A 116 0.01 -6.45 15.54
C ILE A 116 0.01 -5.13 16.30
N TRP A 117 -1.13 -4.44 16.32
CA TRP A 117 -1.27 -3.18 17.01
C TRP A 117 -1.30 -3.41 18.52
N THR A 118 -0.39 -2.74 19.20
CA THR A 118 -0.33 -2.67 20.66
C THR A 118 -0.07 -1.22 21.07
N PRO A 119 -0.50 -0.77 22.26
CA PRO A 119 -0.26 0.60 22.69
C PRO A 119 1.20 1.04 22.61
N GLU A 120 2.14 0.11 22.79
CA GLU A 120 3.58 0.36 22.82
C GLU A 120 4.16 0.81 21.47
N ILE A 121 3.52 0.45 20.36
CA ILE A 121 3.98 0.91 19.04
C ILE A 121 3.70 2.40 18.81
N PHE A 122 2.75 2.98 19.54
CA PHE A 122 2.39 4.40 19.50
C PHE A 122 3.19 5.18 20.56
N ALA A 123 4.50 5.35 20.30
CA ALA A 123 5.46 5.78 21.30
C ALA A 123 5.42 7.30 21.64
N THR A 124 4.99 8.14 20.69
CA THR A 124 4.94 9.60 20.89
C THR A 124 3.55 10.07 21.33
N PRO A 125 3.41 11.24 22.00
CA PRO A 125 2.10 11.79 22.36
C PRO A 125 1.15 11.94 21.16
N ALA A 126 1.66 12.37 20.01
CA ALA A 126 0.86 12.51 18.79
C ALA A 126 0.35 11.15 18.28
N GLN A 127 1.20 10.11 18.35
CA GLN A 127 0.81 8.74 18.00
C GLN A 127 -0.20 8.16 18.98
N GLN A 128 -0.05 8.44 20.27
CA GLN A 128 -1.01 8.00 21.28
C GLN A 128 -2.37 8.66 21.06
N SER A 129 -2.41 9.98 20.76
CA SER A 129 -3.66 10.65 20.39
C SER A 129 -4.30 10.06 19.14
N LEU A 130 -3.50 9.75 18.11
CA LEU A 130 -3.97 9.04 16.91
C LEU A 130 -4.62 7.69 17.28
N TYR A 131 -3.96 6.90 18.11
CA TYR A 131 -4.48 5.58 18.54
C TYR A 131 -5.77 5.69 19.34
N GLU A 132 -5.84 6.62 20.30
CA GLU A 132 -7.05 6.87 21.09
C GLU A 132 -8.22 7.32 20.20
N GLU A 133 -7.96 8.20 19.25
CA GLU A 133 -8.98 8.66 18.31
C GLU A 133 -9.44 7.52 17.40
N ALA A 134 -8.54 6.72 16.85
CA ALA A 134 -8.86 5.55 16.04
C ALA A 134 -9.76 4.55 16.80
N ARG A 135 -9.48 4.30 18.09
CA ARG A 135 -10.29 3.46 18.95
C ARG A 135 -11.74 3.95 19.09
N SER A 136 -11.95 5.27 19.14
CA SER A 136 -13.30 5.85 19.21
C SER A 136 -14.17 5.54 17.98
N TYR A 137 -13.53 5.14 16.86
CA TYR A 137 -14.18 4.71 15.63
C TYR A 137 -14.20 3.18 15.45
N GLY A 138 -13.92 2.42 16.52
CA GLY A 138 -13.93 0.95 16.47
C GLY A 138 -12.66 0.35 15.81
N LEU A 139 -11.53 1.06 15.87
CA LEU A 139 -10.24 0.60 15.35
C LEU A 139 -9.27 0.32 16.50
N GLY A 140 -9.72 -0.51 17.47
CA GLY A 140 -8.99 -0.73 18.72
C GLY A 140 -7.96 -1.84 18.65
N ALA A 141 -8.20 -2.89 17.87
CA ALA A 141 -7.31 -4.05 17.74
C ALA A 141 -7.07 -4.36 16.27
N GLY A 142 -5.83 -4.28 15.80
CA GLY A 142 -5.50 -4.47 14.39
C GLY A 142 -4.22 -5.24 14.14
N VAL A 143 -4.13 -5.80 12.95
CA VAL A 143 -2.91 -6.32 12.34
C VAL A 143 -2.70 -5.68 10.99
N THR A 144 -1.49 -5.19 10.75
CA THR A 144 -1.09 -4.61 9.47
C THR A 144 -0.09 -5.53 8.79
N LEU A 145 -0.36 -5.85 7.53
CA LEU A 145 0.55 -6.60 6.67
C LEU A 145 1.17 -5.64 5.65
N PRO A 146 2.50 -5.50 5.65
CA PRO A 146 3.20 -4.71 4.62
C PRO A 146 3.00 -5.31 3.23
N ILE A 147 2.84 -4.44 2.23
CA ILE A 147 2.81 -4.77 0.81
C ILE A 147 4.09 -4.28 0.16
N HIS A 148 4.77 -5.20 -0.54
CA HIS A 148 5.92 -4.89 -1.40
C HIS A 148 5.75 -5.69 -2.69
N GLY A 149 5.27 -5.02 -3.73
CA GLY A 149 4.97 -5.63 -5.02
C GLY A 149 6.17 -5.71 -5.96
N PRO A 150 6.08 -6.53 -7.02
CA PRO A 150 7.17 -6.79 -7.96
C PRO A 150 7.54 -5.56 -8.82
N ASN A 151 6.63 -4.59 -9.01
CA ASN A 151 6.88 -3.36 -9.74
C ASN A 151 7.17 -2.18 -8.80
N GLN A 152 7.66 -2.46 -7.59
CA GLN A 152 7.96 -1.50 -6.53
C GLN A 152 6.70 -0.85 -5.92
N GLU A 153 5.54 -1.47 -6.06
CA GLU A 153 4.39 -1.08 -5.27
C GLU A 153 4.72 -1.22 -3.78
N ALA A 154 4.32 -0.23 -3.00
CA ALA A 154 4.48 -0.25 -1.54
C ALA A 154 3.15 0.08 -0.88
N GLY A 155 2.86 -0.54 0.26
CA GLY A 155 1.60 -0.28 0.92
C GLY A 155 1.34 -1.16 2.11
N MET A 156 0.05 -1.31 2.43
CA MET A 156 -0.39 -2.06 3.59
C MET A 156 -1.79 -2.61 3.42
N MET A 157 -2.05 -3.73 4.08
CA MET A 157 -3.40 -4.22 4.38
C MET A 157 -3.57 -4.24 5.89
N CYS A 158 -4.67 -3.66 6.37
CA CYS A 158 -5.03 -3.68 7.79
C CYS A 158 -6.30 -4.50 7.98
N PHE A 159 -6.28 -5.38 8.96
CA PHE A 159 -7.43 -6.16 9.40
C PHE A 159 -7.69 -5.80 10.86
N VAL A 160 -8.90 -5.34 11.14
CA VAL A 160 -9.19 -4.65 12.41
C VAL A 160 -10.48 -5.17 13.00
N ASN A 161 -10.48 -5.24 14.33
CA ASN A 161 -11.68 -5.45 15.13
C ASN A 161 -11.86 -4.28 16.08
N ASP A 162 -13.07 -4.10 16.55
CA ASP A 162 -13.34 -3.29 17.72
C ASP A 162 -12.64 -3.89 18.95
N ASP A 163 -12.63 -3.17 20.05
CA ASP A 163 -11.80 -3.45 21.23
C ASP A 163 -11.91 -4.91 21.70
N LYS A 164 -10.93 -5.74 21.33
CA LYS A 164 -10.81 -7.13 21.79
C LYS A 164 -9.66 -7.24 22.80
N PRO A 165 -9.77 -8.11 23.83
CA PRO A 165 -8.67 -8.38 24.74
C PRO A 165 -7.42 -8.79 23.94
N ALA A 166 -6.28 -8.18 24.22
CA ALA A 166 -5.03 -8.32 23.45
C ALA A 166 -4.62 -9.78 23.21
N ASP A 167 -4.72 -10.65 24.23
CA ASP A 167 -4.37 -12.07 24.10
C ASP A 167 -5.34 -12.85 23.21
N GLY A 168 -6.63 -12.50 23.25
CA GLY A 168 -7.65 -13.06 22.37
C GLY A 168 -7.41 -12.69 20.92
N PHE A 169 -7.15 -11.41 20.68
CA PHE A 169 -6.84 -10.90 19.35
C PHE A 169 -5.56 -11.50 18.77
N ARG A 170 -4.48 -11.59 19.57
CA ARG A 170 -3.23 -12.21 19.13
C ARG A 170 -3.40 -13.68 18.72
N ARG A 171 -4.15 -14.47 19.47
CA ARG A 171 -4.47 -15.86 19.09
C ARG A 171 -5.29 -15.92 17.80
N HIS A 172 -6.26 -15.03 17.66
CA HIS A 172 -7.08 -14.91 16.46
C HIS A 172 -6.23 -14.60 15.22
N VAL A 173 -5.38 -13.56 15.30
CA VAL A 173 -4.45 -13.20 14.22
C VAL A 173 -3.53 -14.37 13.87
N ASN A 174 -2.94 -15.05 14.85
CA ASN A 174 -2.05 -16.17 14.59
C ASN A 174 -2.73 -17.31 13.83
N ALA A 175 -4.00 -17.58 14.11
CA ALA A 175 -4.78 -18.58 13.40
C ALA A 175 -5.12 -18.16 11.97
N ALA A 176 -5.42 -16.87 11.75
CA ALA A 176 -5.78 -16.33 10.44
C ALA A 176 -4.57 -15.98 9.56
N LEU A 177 -3.39 -15.81 10.14
CA LEU A 177 -2.21 -15.24 9.47
C LEU A 177 -1.83 -15.89 8.13
N PRO A 178 -1.87 -17.23 7.95
CA PRO A 178 -1.59 -17.84 6.65
C PRO A 178 -2.55 -17.36 5.56
N ASN A 179 -3.84 -17.19 5.90
CA ASN A 179 -4.87 -16.71 4.97
C ASN A 179 -4.67 -15.24 4.63
N LEU A 180 -4.35 -14.41 5.64
CA LEU A 180 -4.12 -12.99 5.47
C LEU A 180 -2.91 -12.73 4.57
N VAL A 181 -1.83 -13.52 4.74
CA VAL A 181 -0.63 -13.40 3.90
C VAL A 181 -0.93 -13.79 2.45
N LEU A 182 -1.63 -14.91 2.23
CA LEU A 182 -2.02 -15.33 0.88
C LEU A 182 -2.97 -14.32 0.22
N LEU A 183 -3.95 -13.80 0.97
CA LEU A 183 -4.85 -12.74 0.47
C LEU A 183 -4.06 -11.49 0.07
N ARG A 184 -3.11 -11.05 0.90
CA ARG A 184 -2.24 -9.93 0.57
C ARG A 184 -1.51 -10.14 -0.77
N ASP A 185 -0.93 -11.31 -0.98
CA ASP A 185 -0.18 -11.61 -2.19
C ASP A 185 -1.10 -11.62 -3.43
N LEU A 186 -2.31 -12.17 -3.31
CA LEU A 186 -3.32 -12.10 -4.39
C LEU A 186 -3.84 -10.67 -4.62
N VAL A 187 -3.98 -9.87 -3.57
CA VAL A 187 -4.34 -8.45 -3.70
C VAL A 187 -3.27 -7.69 -4.48
N ILE A 188 -1.98 -7.96 -4.26
CA ILE A 188 -0.91 -7.36 -5.05
C ILE A 188 -1.09 -7.69 -6.54
N ASP A 189 -1.28 -8.96 -6.87
CA ASP A 189 -1.39 -9.42 -8.26
C ASP A 189 -2.67 -8.90 -8.96
N THR A 190 -3.79 -8.86 -8.24
CA THR A 190 -5.09 -8.48 -8.81
C THR A 190 -5.36 -6.98 -8.80
N SER A 191 -4.64 -6.20 -7.99
CA SER A 191 -4.85 -4.74 -7.87
C SER A 191 -4.29 -3.92 -9.04
N LYS A 192 -3.47 -4.51 -9.91
CA LYS A 192 -2.72 -3.78 -10.94
C LYS A 192 -3.58 -2.83 -11.78
N GLN A 193 -4.72 -3.31 -12.27
CA GLN A 193 -5.63 -2.48 -13.09
C GLN A 193 -6.16 -1.28 -12.30
N HIS A 194 -6.49 -1.46 -11.02
CA HIS A 194 -7.00 -0.41 -10.14
C HIS A 194 -5.91 0.62 -9.82
N LEU A 195 -4.69 0.15 -9.56
CA LEU A 195 -3.53 0.99 -9.32
C LEU A 195 -3.15 1.82 -10.55
N ASP A 196 -3.15 1.21 -11.74
CA ASP A 196 -2.86 1.91 -12.99
C ASP A 196 -3.92 2.99 -13.28
N SER A 197 -5.19 2.67 -13.09
CA SER A 197 -6.31 3.62 -13.25
C SER A 197 -6.19 4.77 -12.25
N HIS A 198 -5.88 4.48 -11.00
CA HIS A 198 -5.67 5.48 -9.95
C HIS A 198 -4.48 6.37 -10.29
N ALA A 199 -3.31 5.81 -10.61
CA ALA A 199 -2.13 6.57 -11.01
C ALA A 199 -2.43 7.46 -12.22
N GLN A 200 -3.18 6.97 -13.19
CA GLN A 200 -3.59 7.74 -14.36
C GLN A 200 -4.54 8.90 -13.99
N SER A 201 -5.44 8.71 -13.03
CA SER A 201 -6.36 9.77 -12.57
C SER A 201 -5.63 10.94 -11.91
N LEU A 202 -4.49 10.67 -11.26
CA LEU A 202 -3.63 11.67 -10.62
C LEU A 202 -2.66 12.36 -11.58
N MET A 203 -2.54 11.85 -12.83
CA MET A 203 -1.63 12.47 -13.80
C MET A 203 -2.10 13.87 -14.21
N PRO A 204 -1.17 14.83 -14.27
CA PRO A 204 -1.50 16.18 -14.75
C PRO A 204 -2.06 16.14 -16.17
N LYS A 205 -3.27 16.64 -16.37
CA LYS A 205 -3.90 16.72 -17.69
C LYS A 205 -3.27 17.86 -18.49
N LEU A 206 -2.39 17.50 -19.42
CA LEU A 206 -1.72 18.45 -20.31
C LEU A 206 -2.56 18.71 -21.57
N THR A 207 -2.70 19.98 -21.94
CA THR A 207 -3.21 20.35 -23.26
C THR A 207 -2.19 19.96 -24.35
N PRO A 208 -2.61 19.82 -25.63
CA PRO A 208 -1.67 19.55 -26.73
C PRO A 208 -0.49 20.52 -26.77
N ARG A 209 -0.76 21.82 -26.59
CA ARG A 209 0.30 22.86 -26.60
C ARG A 209 1.23 22.78 -25.38
N GLU A 210 0.72 22.46 -24.20
CA GLU A 210 1.54 22.22 -23.03
C GLU A 210 2.48 21.00 -23.22
N ARG A 211 1.95 19.93 -23.84
CA ARG A 211 2.75 18.74 -24.14
C ARG A 211 3.87 19.05 -25.14
N GLU A 212 3.59 19.82 -26.19
CA GLU A 212 4.61 20.27 -27.15
C GLU A 212 5.70 21.11 -26.48
N CYS A 213 5.32 22.12 -25.69
CA CYS A 213 6.26 22.96 -24.95
C CYS A 213 7.14 22.12 -24.03
N LEU A 214 6.54 21.16 -23.33
CA LEU A 214 7.23 20.29 -22.38
C LEU A 214 8.22 19.33 -23.08
N LYS A 215 7.80 18.76 -24.23
CA LYS A 215 8.65 17.91 -25.06
C LYS A 215 9.93 18.64 -25.51
N TRP A 216 9.80 19.86 -26.02
CA TRP A 216 10.95 20.65 -26.42
C TRP A 216 11.81 21.11 -25.24
N THR A 217 11.18 21.36 -24.08
CA THR A 217 11.91 21.63 -22.83
C THR A 217 12.74 20.44 -22.38
N ALA A 218 12.22 19.22 -22.49
CA ALA A 218 12.94 17.98 -22.19
C ALA A 218 14.20 17.81 -23.09
N ARG A 219 14.09 18.27 -24.34
CA ARG A 219 15.20 18.29 -25.31
C ARG A 219 16.17 19.46 -25.11
N GLY A 220 16.05 20.21 -24.04
CA GLY A 220 16.94 21.31 -23.69
C GLY A 220 16.71 22.62 -24.43
N LYS A 221 15.61 22.76 -25.20
CA LYS A 221 15.33 23.97 -25.97
C LYS A 221 14.99 25.14 -25.06
N SER A 222 15.50 26.33 -25.41
CA SER A 222 15.18 27.63 -24.78
C SER A 222 13.75 28.07 -25.12
N THR A 223 13.23 29.05 -24.37
CA THR A 223 11.91 29.67 -24.66
C THR A 223 11.87 30.24 -26.07
N TRP A 224 12.95 30.92 -26.50
CA TRP A 224 13.10 31.49 -27.82
C TRP A 224 13.06 30.40 -28.92
N GLU A 225 13.82 29.32 -28.78
CA GLU A 225 13.81 28.21 -29.74
C GLU A 225 12.41 27.57 -29.82
N ILE A 226 11.76 27.34 -28.68
CA ILE A 226 10.43 26.75 -28.63
C ILE A 226 9.40 27.64 -29.30
N SER A 227 9.48 28.96 -29.13
CA SER A 227 8.58 29.92 -29.78
C SER A 227 8.68 29.86 -31.30
N HIS A 228 9.88 29.73 -31.84
CA HIS A 228 10.15 29.55 -33.27
C HIS A 228 9.65 28.21 -33.80
N ILE A 229 9.93 27.11 -33.06
CA ILE A 229 9.47 25.76 -33.44
C ILE A 229 7.93 25.68 -33.48
N LEU A 230 7.26 26.29 -32.51
CA LEU A 230 5.81 26.23 -32.38
C LEU A 230 5.09 27.39 -33.10
N SER A 231 5.82 28.26 -33.80
CA SER A 231 5.31 29.42 -34.51
C SER A 231 4.41 30.30 -33.61
N CYS A 232 4.90 30.63 -32.41
CA CYS A 232 4.18 31.50 -31.46
C CYS A 232 5.15 32.49 -30.78
N SER A 233 4.64 33.39 -29.93
CA SER A 233 5.48 34.32 -29.18
C SER A 233 6.11 33.63 -27.96
N GLU A 234 7.26 34.15 -27.47
CA GLU A 234 7.86 33.71 -26.22
C GLU A 234 6.92 33.88 -25.01
N ALA A 235 6.05 34.89 -25.05
CA ALA A 235 5.05 35.12 -24.01
C ALA A 235 4.07 33.95 -23.91
N VAL A 236 3.64 33.38 -25.06
CA VAL A 236 2.78 32.19 -25.12
C VAL A 236 3.50 30.95 -24.54
N VAL A 237 4.77 30.74 -24.88
CA VAL A 237 5.56 29.65 -24.34
C VAL A 237 5.68 29.77 -22.82
N ASN A 238 5.97 30.97 -22.33
CA ASN A 238 6.08 31.25 -20.89
C ASN A 238 4.75 31.04 -20.16
N PHE A 239 3.63 31.40 -20.77
CA PHE A 239 2.29 31.13 -20.25
C PHE A 239 2.05 29.62 -20.10
N HIS A 240 2.33 28.82 -21.13
CA HIS A 240 2.20 27.36 -21.06
C HIS A 240 3.12 26.77 -19.99
N MET A 241 4.38 27.23 -19.90
CA MET A 241 5.32 26.75 -18.91
C MET A 241 4.91 27.11 -17.47
N LYS A 242 4.25 28.27 -17.26
CA LYS A 242 3.65 28.62 -15.96
C LYS A 242 2.56 27.63 -15.58
N ASN A 243 1.63 27.34 -16.51
CA ASN A 243 0.54 26.38 -16.28
C ASN A 243 1.07 24.97 -16.02
N ILE A 244 2.06 24.51 -16.81
CA ILE A 244 2.73 23.22 -16.62
C ILE A 244 3.31 23.13 -15.22
N ARG A 245 4.09 24.12 -14.79
CA ARG A 245 4.69 24.12 -13.44
C ARG A 245 3.63 24.04 -12.34
N ALA A 246 2.53 24.77 -12.49
CA ALA A 246 1.40 24.71 -11.55
C ALA A 246 0.76 23.31 -11.51
N LYS A 247 0.53 22.68 -12.68
CA LYS A 247 -0.05 21.35 -12.79
C LYS A 247 0.83 20.25 -12.20
N PHE A 248 2.16 20.40 -12.26
CA PHE A 248 3.13 19.46 -11.69
C PHE A 248 3.54 19.81 -10.25
N GLY A 249 3.06 20.92 -9.69
CA GLY A 249 3.45 21.37 -8.35
C GLY A 249 4.94 21.70 -8.21
N VAL A 250 5.62 22.14 -9.28
CA VAL A 250 7.06 22.38 -9.32
C VAL A 250 7.40 23.81 -9.70
N ASN A 251 8.56 24.30 -9.21
CA ASN A 251 9.03 25.65 -9.53
C ASN A 251 9.95 25.70 -10.75
N SER A 252 10.46 24.56 -11.24
CA SER A 252 11.42 24.47 -12.33
C SER A 252 10.82 23.82 -13.57
N ARG A 253 11.04 24.43 -14.76
CA ARG A 253 10.67 23.86 -16.05
C ARG A 253 11.37 22.52 -16.34
N ARG A 254 12.64 22.38 -15.87
CA ARG A 254 13.39 21.13 -16.02
C ARG A 254 12.80 20.03 -15.12
N ALA A 255 12.43 20.35 -13.88
CA ALA A 255 11.78 19.41 -12.99
C ALA A 255 10.46 18.90 -13.59
N ALA A 256 9.63 19.80 -14.13
CA ALA A 256 8.41 19.40 -14.84
C ALA A 256 8.68 18.46 -16.02
N ALA A 257 9.72 18.71 -16.80
CA ALA A 257 10.08 17.87 -17.95
C ALA A 257 10.58 16.49 -17.52
N VAL A 258 11.38 16.40 -16.46
CA VAL A 258 11.86 15.13 -15.90
C VAL A 258 10.69 14.30 -15.39
N ILE A 259 9.81 14.91 -14.59
CA ILE A 259 8.63 14.20 -14.05
C ILE A 259 7.71 13.75 -15.19
N ALA A 260 7.47 14.60 -16.20
CA ALA A 260 6.64 14.23 -17.34
C ALA A 260 7.21 13.05 -18.16
N ALA A 261 8.52 12.98 -18.32
CA ALA A 261 9.19 11.86 -18.96
C ALA A 261 9.08 10.58 -18.12
N GLN A 262 9.30 10.68 -16.80
CA GLN A 262 9.14 9.54 -15.87
C GLN A 262 7.71 9.00 -15.85
N LEU A 263 6.71 9.88 -15.98
CA LEU A 263 5.30 9.51 -16.06
C LEU A 263 4.87 9.05 -17.47
N GLY A 264 5.75 9.07 -18.47
CA GLY A 264 5.43 8.69 -19.85
C GLY A 264 4.49 9.67 -20.57
N LEU A 265 4.32 10.91 -20.05
CA LEU A 265 3.48 11.95 -20.64
C LEU A 265 4.10 12.59 -21.89
N ILE A 266 5.44 12.51 -21.98
CA ILE A 266 6.23 12.96 -23.14
C ILE A 266 7.33 11.95 -23.43
N ASP A 267 7.69 11.85 -24.70
CA ASP A 267 8.90 11.17 -25.14
C ASP A 267 10.00 12.22 -25.31
N PRO A 268 11.08 12.19 -24.54
CA PRO A 268 12.16 13.15 -24.67
C PRO A 268 12.99 12.95 -25.97
N GLY A 269 12.86 11.80 -26.64
CA GLY A 269 13.58 11.45 -27.88
C GLY A 269 15.01 11.03 -27.68
#